data_0a778032a20c8f9008bdc068a907eac1
#
_entry.id   0a778032a20c8f9008bdc068a907eac1
#
_cell.length_a   1.000
_cell.length_b   1.000
_cell.length_c   1.000
_cell.angle_alpha   90.00
_cell.angle_beta   90.00
_cell.angle_gamma   90.00
#
_symmetry.space_group_name_H-M   'P 1'
#
loop_
_entity.id
_entity.type
_entity.pdbx_description
1 polymer ?
#
loop_
_entity_poly.entity_id
_entity_poly.type
_entity_poly.pdbx_seq_one_letter_code
_entity_poly.pdbx_strand_id
1 'polypeptide(L)'
;MNIIETTSIKPLISVVVPAYNEEAVLATFHARMSALFDQLADYRCEMIFVNDGSRDRTQAIIDELCARDTRVASVNLSRNFGKEIAMTAGFDHARGDAVIVIDADLQDPPELILDFVREWENGFDIVYAMRAQRDGETWLKKATASAFYKVMDQLSGKVKIPRDTGDFRLMSRRSVDALLQLREHHRFMKGLFAWVGFPSKAIKYRRDPRAAGETKFNYWKLWNLALEGITSFTIAPLKFATYLGLLTSSLAFLYGLWIIGKTLIQGQDVPGYPSLMVTMLFLGGIQLFFIGVLGEYLGRIFGEAKQRPLYFIQGHTPSGSGRPEV
;
A
#
# COMPACT_ATOMS: atom_id res chain seq x y z
N MET A 1 51.71 4.35 21.75
CA MET A 1 50.40 5.05 21.53
C MET A 1 49.74 4.30 20.41
N ASN A 2 49.01 3.22 20.77
CA ASN A 2 48.32 2.39 19.77
C ASN A 2 47.06 3.14 19.31
N ILE A 3 47.07 3.61 18.08
CA ILE A 3 45.86 4.09 17.39
C ILE A 3 45.03 2.83 17.09
N ILE A 4 44.00 2.60 17.90
CA ILE A 4 42.94 1.63 17.55
C ILE A 4 42.24 2.24 16.33
N GLU A 5 42.58 1.76 15.12
CA GLU A 5 41.78 1.95 13.95
C GLU A 5 40.38 1.38 14.26
N THR A 6 39.46 2.26 14.61
CA THR A 6 38.04 1.94 14.61
C THR A 6 37.67 1.64 13.17
N THR A 7 37.70 0.38 12.77
CA THR A 7 37.18 -0.09 11.51
C THR A 7 35.69 0.29 11.48
N SER A 8 35.38 1.39 10.86
CA SER A 8 34.01 1.86 10.66
C SER A 8 33.26 0.75 9.87
N ILE A 9 32.34 0.07 10.54
CA ILE A 9 31.53 -0.96 9.89
C ILE A 9 30.72 -0.24 8.80
N LYS A 10 30.92 -0.63 7.53
CA LYS A 10 30.18 -0.06 6.41
C LYS A 10 28.67 -0.17 6.66
N PRO A 11 27.87 0.87 6.34
CA PRO A 11 26.42 0.80 6.47
C PRO A 11 25.84 -0.35 5.66
N LEU A 12 24.73 -0.90 6.11
CA LEU A 12 24.03 -1.99 5.43
C LEU A 12 22.81 -1.46 4.69
N ILE A 13 22.66 -1.87 3.44
CA ILE A 13 21.45 -1.64 2.63
C ILE A 13 20.72 -2.97 2.46
N SER A 14 19.47 -3.04 2.91
CA SER A 14 18.58 -4.20 2.71
C SER A 14 17.65 -3.93 1.52
N VAL A 15 17.60 -4.85 0.56
CA VAL A 15 16.67 -4.79 -0.57
C VAL A 15 15.60 -5.84 -0.38
N VAL A 16 14.37 -5.42 -0.13
CA VAL A 16 13.18 -6.28 0.03
C VAL A 16 12.53 -6.51 -1.32
N VAL A 17 12.34 -7.78 -1.67
CA VAL A 17 11.81 -8.22 -2.95
C VAL A 17 10.64 -9.18 -2.72
N PRO A 18 9.38 -8.69 -2.71
CA PRO A 18 8.22 -9.57 -2.65
C PRO A 18 8.09 -10.35 -3.96
N ALA A 19 7.85 -11.66 -3.84
CA ALA A 19 7.74 -12.58 -4.97
C ALA A 19 6.53 -13.51 -4.84
N TYR A 20 5.73 -13.61 -5.90
CA TYR A 20 4.61 -14.55 -6.00
C TYR A 20 4.45 -15.08 -7.42
N ASN A 21 4.86 -16.34 -7.63
CA ASN A 21 4.91 -16.99 -8.95
C ASN A 21 5.77 -16.19 -9.94
N GLU A 22 7.03 -15.99 -9.60
CA GLU A 22 8.01 -15.18 -10.34
C GLU A 22 9.19 -16.03 -10.84
N GLU A 23 9.02 -17.35 -11.02
CA GLU A 23 10.08 -18.29 -11.45
C GLU A 23 10.82 -17.85 -12.73
N ALA A 24 10.11 -17.16 -13.64
CA ALA A 24 10.67 -16.75 -14.92
C ALA A 24 11.67 -15.58 -14.83
N VAL A 25 11.63 -14.77 -13.77
CA VAL A 25 12.37 -13.50 -13.71
C VAL A 25 13.41 -13.44 -12.59
N LEU A 26 13.29 -14.26 -11.53
CA LEU A 26 14.13 -14.17 -10.34
C LEU A 26 15.62 -14.29 -10.61
N ALA A 27 16.05 -15.21 -11.48
CA ALA A 27 17.46 -15.39 -11.81
C ALA A 27 18.06 -14.17 -12.51
N THR A 28 17.31 -13.57 -13.46
CA THR A 28 17.70 -12.35 -14.15
C THR A 28 17.72 -11.16 -13.21
N PHE A 29 16.70 -11.05 -12.31
CA PHE A 29 16.65 -10.02 -11.29
C PHE A 29 17.84 -10.09 -10.35
N HIS A 30 18.17 -11.27 -9.81
CA HIS A 30 19.33 -11.48 -8.95
C HIS A 30 20.64 -11.08 -9.63
N ALA A 31 20.87 -11.50 -10.88
CA ALA A 31 22.08 -11.15 -11.61
C ALA A 31 22.24 -9.63 -11.77
N ARG A 32 21.16 -8.94 -12.12
CA ARG A 32 21.14 -7.48 -12.30
C ARG A 32 21.37 -6.74 -10.96
N MET A 33 20.75 -7.22 -9.87
CA MET A 33 20.97 -6.67 -8.53
C MET A 33 22.38 -6.94 -8.01
N SER A 34 22.94 -8.11 -8.27
CA SER A 34 24.32 -8.42 -7.87
C SER A 34 25.34 -7.49 -8.52
N ALA A 35 25.19 -7.23 -9.84
CA ALA A 35 26.02 -6.27 -10.54
C ALA A 35 25.87 -4.82 -10.01
N LEU A 36 24.69 -4.47 -9.50
CA LEU A 36 24.46 -3.19 -8.84
C LEU A 36 25.14 -3.12 -7.47
N PHE A 37 25.09 -4.19 -6.69
CA PHE A 37 25.75 -4.25 -5.38
C PHE A 37 27.26 -4.08 -5.48
N ASP A 38 27.87 -4.56 -6.56
CA ASP A 38 29.30 -4.37 -6.84
C ASP A 38 29.68 -2.90 -7.07
N GLN A 39 28.69 -2.05 -7.48
CA GLN A 39 28.88 -0.60 -7.62
C GLN A 39 28.70 0.16 -6.28
N LEU A 40 28.09 -0.48 -5.29
CA LEU A 40 27.87 0.09 -3.94
C LEU A 40 28.99 -0.34 -2.97
N ALA A 41 30.24 -0.22 -3.40
CA ALA A 41 31.41 -0.71 -2.68
C ALA A 41 31.57 -0.13 -1.25
N ASP A 42 31.01 1.05 -0.97
CA ASP A 42 31.06 1.68 0.34
C ASP A 42 30.02 1.14 1.33
N TYR A 43 29.12 0.26 0.85
CA TYR A 43 28.06 -0.34 1.62
C TYR A 43 28.20 -1.86 1.68
N ARG A 44 27.62 -2.45 2.72
CA ARG A 44 27.23 -3.86 2.70
C ARG A 44 25.82 -3.93 2.14
N CYS A 45 25.53 -4.94 1.37
CA CYS A 45 24.22 -5.11 0.76
C CYS A 45 23.66 -6.50 1.10
N GLU A 46 22.35 -6.58 1.31
CA GLU A 46 21.60 -7.82 1.37
C GLU A 46 20.34 -7.74 0.53
N MET A 47 19.88 -8.88 0.02
CA MET A 47 18.65 -9.01 -0.76
C MET A 47 17.73 -10.01 -0.07
N ILE A 48 16.55 -9.58 0.33
CA ILE A 48 15.57 -10.37 1.08
C ILE A 48 14.41 -10.69 0.15
N PHE A 49 14.41 -11.91 -0.39
CA PHE A 49 13.26 -12.41 -1.14
C PHE A 49 12.17 -12.86 -0.17
N VAL A 50 10.97 -12.33 -0.34
CA VAL A 50 9.78 -12.71 0.43
C VAL A 50 8.85 -13.50 -0.48
N ASN A 51 8.85 -14.83 -0.33
CA ASN A 51 7.93 -15.69 -1.07
C ASN A 51 6.55 -15.66 -0.43
N ASP A 52 5.58 -15.08 -1.13
CA ASP A 52 4.18 -14.98 -0.68
C ASP A 52 3.37 -16.25 -1.03
N GLY A 53 3.88 -17.42 -0.66
CA GLY A 53 3.21 -18.70 -0.85
C GLY A 53 3.03 -19.08 -2.32
N SER A 54 4.09 -18.95 -3.13
CA SER A 54 4.09 -19.34 -4.55
C SER A 54 3.79 -20.83 -4.75
N ARG A 55 3.25 -21.15 -5.92
CA ARG A 55 2.88 -22.52 -6.32
C ARG A 55 3.76 -23.08 -7.43
N ASP A 56 4.63 -22.26 -8.00
CA ASP A 56 5.62 -22.59 -9.02
C ASP A 56 7.00 -22.84 -8.39
N ARG A 57 8.06 -22.80 -9.17
CA ARG A 57 9.43 -23.04 -8.70
C ARG A 57 10.08 -21.83 -8.00
N THR A 58 9.33 -20.75 -7.73
CA THR A 58 9.85 -19.52 -7.09
C THR A 58 10.67 -19.83 -5.83
N GLN A 59 10.12 -20.64 -4.88
CA GLN A 59 10.84 -20.96 -3.65
C GLN A 59 12.11 -21.75 -3.91
N ALA A 60 12.07 -22.76 -4.77
CA ALA A 60 13.24 -23.56 -5.10
C ALA A 60 14.38 -22.69 -5.70
N ILE A 61 14.03 -21.72 -6.55
CA ILE A 61 15.01 -20.78 -7.13
C ILE A 61 15.59 -19.88 -6.03
N ILE A 62 14.77 -19.37 -5.09
CA ILE A 62 15.25 -18.56 -3.98
C ILE A 62 16.22 -19.36 -3.11
N ASP A 63 15.91 -20.62 -2.80
CA ASP A 63 16.77 -21.49 -2.01
C ASP A 63 18.12 -21.73 -2.70
N GLU A 64 18.13 -21.94 -4.02
CA GLU A 64 19.34 -22.04 -4.84
C GLU A 64 20.17 -20.75 -4.79
N LEU A 65 19.52 -19.57 -4.84
CA LEU A 65 20.19 -18.28 -4.75
C LEU A 65 20.82 -18.08 -3.36
N CYS A 66 20.12 -18.40 -2.27
CA CYS A 66 20.65 -18.36 -0.91
C CYS A 66 21.89 -19.25 -0.73
N ALA A 67 21.89 -20.42 -1.37
CA ALA A 67 23.05 -21.34 -1.29
C ALA A 67 24.28 -20.84 -2.06
N ARG A 68 24.11 -19.98 -3.09
CA ARG A 68 25.20 -19.49 -3.96
C ARG A 68 25.69 -18.10 -3.59
N ASP A 69 24.85 -17.25 -3.01
CA ASP A 69 25.16 -15.85 -2.67
C ASP A 69 24.77 -15.58 -1.21
N THR A 70 25.76 -15.40 -0.36
CA THR A 70 25.58 -15.12 1.06
C THR A 70 24.87 -13.79 1.35
N ARG A 71 24.75 -12.92 0.34
CA ARG A 71 23.99 -11.65 0.45
C ARG A 71 22.48 -11.88 0.34
N VAL A 72 22.04 -13.07 -0.09
CA VAL A 72 20.62 -13.39 -0.30
C VAL A 72 20.03 -13.99 0.98
N ALA A 73 18.88 -13.49 1.37
CA ALA A 73 18.01 -14.02 2.41
C ALA A 73 16.66 -14.46 1.82
N SER A 74 16.02 -15.41 2.47
CA SER A 74 14.70 -15.92 2.13
C SER A 74 13.74 -15.82 3.31
N VAL A 75 12.56 -15.24 3.08
CA VAL A 75 11.42 -15.30 4.00
C VAL A 75 10.27 -15.98 3.25
N ASN A 76 9.96 -17.21 3.63
CA ASN A 76 8.90 -17.98 3.00
C ASN A 76 7.63 -17.93 3.86
N LEU A 77 6.55 -17.34 3.35
CA LEU A 77 5.28 -17.23 4.05
C LEU A 77 4.49 -18.55 3.92
N SER A 78 3.70 -18.87 4.94
CA SER A 78 2.94 -20.15 5.01
C SER A 78 1.85 -20.28 3.94
N ARG A 79 1.39 -19.18 3.36
CA ARG A 79 0.43 -19.08 2.26
C ARG A 79 0.53 -17.71 1.59
N ASN A 80 -0.24 -17.49 0.54
CA ASN A 80 -0.41 -16.16 -0.02
C ASN A 80 -1.22 -15.27 0.95
N PHE A 81 -0.58 -14.20 1.43
CA PHE A 81 -1.15 -13.15 2.29
C PHE A 81 -1.37 -11.84 1.53
N GLY A 82 -0.82 -11.73 0.33
CA GLY A 82 -0.86 -10.54 -0.51
C GLY A 82 0.40 -9.67 -0.44
N LYS A 83 0.66 -8.93 -1.52
CA LYS A 83 1.88 -8.14 -1.72
C LYS A 83 2.20 -7.19 -0.56
N GLU A 84 1.18 -6.49 -0.05
CA GLU A 84 1.32 -5.51 1.05
C GLU A 84 1.86 -6.17 2.33
N ILE A 85 1.38 -7.38 2.61
CA ILE A 85 1.83 -8.18 3.76
C ILE A 85 3.22 -8.77 3.49
N ALA A 86 3.50 -9.23 2.28
CA ALA A 86 4.83 -9.72 1.91
C ALA A 86 5.90 -8.62 2.05
N MET A 87 5.59 -7.38 1.62
CA MET A 87 6.48 -6.23 1.86
C MET A 87 6.69 -6.01 3.36
N THR A 88 5.63 -6.10 4.16
CA THR A 88 5.73 -5.93 5.62
C THR A 88 6.64 -6.99 6.24
N ALA A 89 6.49 -8.25 5.84
CA ALA A 89 7.39 -9.32 6.30
C ALA A 89 8.85 -9.05 5.91
N GLY A 90 9.08 -8.52 4.71
CA GLY A 90 10.41 -8.11 4.28
C GLY A 90 10.99 -6.98 5.14
N PHE A 91 10.20 -5.95 5.46
CA PHE A 91 10.63 -4.87 6.36
C PHE A 91 10.91 -5.37 7.79
N ASP A 92 10.12 -6.31 8.30
CA ASP A 92 10.34 -6.92 9.62
C ASP A 92 11.69 -7.66 9.72
N HIS A 93 12.18 -8.23 8.60
CA HIS A 93 13.42 -8.98 8.54
C HIS A 93 14.61 -8.17 8.01
N ALA A 94 14.37 -6.96 7.48
CA ALA A 94 15.42 -6.08 6.99
C ALA A 94 16.18 -5.41 8.16
N ARG A 95 17.51 -5.56 8.17
CA ARG A 95 18.39 -5.04 9.23
C ARG A 95 19.21 -3.84 8.79
N GLY A 96 19.06 -3.40 7.53
CA GLY A 96 19.85 -2.33 6.94
C GLY A 96 19.61 -0.96 7.58
N ASP A 97 20.64 -0.12 7.53
CA ASP A 97 20.57 1.30 7.87
C ASP A 97 19.66 2.06 6.89
N ALA A 98 19.56 1.56 5.64
CA ALA A 98 18.54 1.89 4.67
C ALA A 98 17.87 0.61 4.13
N VAL A 99 16.59 0.68 3.85
CA VAL A 99 15.80 -0.44 3.31
C VAL A 99 15.13 0.01 2.01
N ILE A 100 15.31 -0.79 0.98
CA ILE A 100 14.75 -0.57 -0.34
C ILE A 100 13.70 -1.65 -0.59
N VAL A 101 12.54 -1.27 -1.16
CA VAL A 101 11.57 -2.22 -1.68
C VAL A 101 11.48 -2.07 -3.19
N ILE A 102 11.54 -3.19 -3.91
CA ILE A 102 11.46 -3.25 -5.37
C ILE A 102 10.73 -4.53 -5.80
N ASP A 103 9.94 -4.44 -6.88
CA ASP A 103 9.26 -5.59 -7.48
C ASP A 103 10.24 -6.46 -8.29
N ALA A 104 10.05 -7.78 -8.26
CA ALA A 104 10.89 -8.73 -9.00
C ALA A 104 10.70 -8.69 -10.54
N ASP A 105 9.63 -8.03 -11.05
CA ASP A 105 9.20 -8.07 -12.45
C ASP A 105 10.08 -7.25 -13.43
N LEU A 106 11.15 -6.61 -12.92
CA LEU A 106 12.09 -5.76 -13.66
C LEU A 106 11.48 -4.59 -14.43
N GLN A 107 10.24 -4.20 -14.11
CA GLN A 107 9.63 -3.01 -14.70
C GLN A 107 10.22 -1.70 -14.15
N ASP A 108 10.65 -1.75 -12.90
CA ASP A 108 11.31 -0.63 -12.25
C ASP A 108 12.82 -0.87 -12.32
N PRO A 109 13.62 0.02 -12.97
CA PRO A 109 15.03 -0.22 -13.18
C PRO A 109 15.82 -0.20 -11.87
N PRO A 110 16.50 -1.29 -11.48
CA PRO A 110 17.26 -1.36 -10.23
C PRO A 110 18.36 -0.30 -10.12
N GLU A 111 18.87 0.19 -11.24
CA GLU A 111 19.95 1.19 -11.31
C GLU A 111 19.58 2.52 -10.63
N LEU A 112 18.27 2.83 -10.49
CA LEU A 112 17.80 3.98 -9.72
C LEU A 112 18.19 3.92 -8.23
N ILE A 113 18.56 2.75 -7.74
CA ILE A 113 19.03 2.58 -6.37
C ILE A 113 20.27 3.45 -6.10
N LEU A 114 21.15 3.63 -7.09
CA LEU A 114 22.31 4.51 -6.96
C LEU A 114 21.90 5.98 -6.70
N ASP A 115 20.88 6.44 -7.38
CA ASP A 115 20.33 7.77 -7.16
C ASP A 115 19.60 7.86 -5.81
N PHE A 116 18.92 6.77 -5.39
CA PHE A 116 18.25 6.73 -4.10
C PHE A 116 19.26 6.83 -2.95
N VAL A 117 20.36 6.09 -3.03
CA VAL A 117 21.43 6.11 -2.02
C VAL A 117 22.04 7.51 -1.93
N ARG A 118 22.32 8.16 -3.07
CA ARG A 118 22.84 9.54 -3.10
C ARG A 118 21.90 10.53 -2.42
N GLU A 119 20.58 10.44 -2.66
CA GLU A 119 19.61 11.33 -2.03
C GLU A 119 19.40 10.99 -0.54
N TRP A 120 19.55 9.74 -0.14
CA TRP A 120 19.60 9.36 1.26
C TRP A 120 20.82 9.95 1.98
N GLU A 121 22.01 9.91 1.37
CA GLU A 121 23.23 10.58 1.86
C GLU A 121 23.04 12.11 2.00
N ASN A 122 22.23 12.71 1.11
CA ASN A 122 21.84 14.12 1.18
C ASN A 122 20.82 14.43 2.31
N GLY A 123 20.43 13.42 3.12
CA GLY A 123 19.60 13.58 4.30
C GLY A 123 18.11 13.36 4.11
N PHE A 124 17.67 12.86 2.95
CA PHE A 124 16.28 12.44 2.77
C PHE A 124 16.04 11.06 3.38
N ASP A 125 14.95 10.91 4.13
CA ASP A 125 14.59 9.63 4.76
C ASP A 125 13.86 8.68 3.83
N ILE A 126 13.11 9.23 2.89
CA ILE A 126 12.30 8.46 1.93
C ILE A 126 12.61 8.96 0.53
N VAL A 127 13.22 8.12 -0.29
CA VAL A 127 13.47 8.43 -1.71
C VAL A 127 12.64 7.44 -2.55
N TYR A 128 11.77 7.95 -3.42
CA TYR A 128 10.84 7.09 -4.15
C TYR A 128 10.84 7.36 -5.65
N ALA A 129 10.60 6.30 -6.42
CA ALA A 129 10.46 6.36 -7.86
C ALA A 129 9.09 6.93 -8.26
N MET A 130 9.09 7.96 -9.11
CA MET A 130 7.90 8.56 -9.69
C MET A 130 7.94 8.45 -11.22
N ARG A 131 6.89 7.87 -11.81
CA ARG A 131 6.80 7.71 -13.26
C ARG A 131 6.67 9.06 -13.96
N ALA A 132 7.58 9.35 -14.89
CA ALA A 132 7.59 10.63 -15.63
C ALA A 132 6.42 10.72 -16.63
N GLN A 133 6.01 9.59 -17.24
CA GLN A 133 4.93 9.50 -18.21
C GLN A 133 4.17 8.18 -18.05
N ARG A 134 2.86 8.21 -18.35
CA ARG A 134 2.00 7.03 -18.46
C ARG A 134 1.73 6.76 -19.94
N ASP A 135 2.72 6.21 -20.62
CA ASP A 135 2.57 5.83 -22.03
C ASP A 135 1.65 4.61 -22.13
N GLY A 136 0.69 4.65 -23.08
CA GLY A 136 -0.23 3.54 -23.38
C GLY A 136 -1.49 3.44 -22.51
N GLU A 137 -1.74 4.34 -21.55
CA GLU A 137 -3.01 4.36 -20.81
C GLU A 137 -4.09 5.15 -21.55
N THR A 138 -5.31 4.57 -21.61
CA THR A 138 -6.49 5.24 -22.18
C THR A 138 -6.85 6.49 -21.36
N TRP A 139 -7.42 7.52 -22.02
CA TRP A 139 -7.84 8.76 -21.35
C TRP A 139 -8.80 8.49 -20.19
N LEU A 140 -9.65 7.48 -20.30
CA LEU A 140 -10.62 7.08 -19.26
C LEU A 140 -9.89 6.56 -18.00
N LYS A 141 -8.82 5.76 -18.15
CA LYS A 141 -7.99 5.31 -17.02
C LYS A 141 -7.28 6.48 -16.35
N LYS A 142 -6.77 7.43 -17.14
CA LYS A 142 -6.13 8.64 -16.60
C LYS A 142 -7.13 9.52 -15.84
N ALA A 143 -8.36 9.71 -16.38
CA ALA A 143 -9.39 10.49 -15.73
C ALA A 143 -9.89 9.86 -14.42
N THR A 144 -10.16 8.55 -14.41
CA THR A 144 -10.60 7.83 -13.21
C THR A 144 -9.50 7.81 -12.12
N ALA A 145 -8.24 7.58 -12.49
CA ALA A 145 -7.13 7.67 -11.55
C ALA A 145 -6.96 9.09 -10.99
N SER A 146 -7.06 10.13 -11.84
CA SER A 146 -6.98 11.52 -11.39
C SER A 146 -8.13 11.89 -10.45
N ALA A 147 -9.36 11.45 -10.75
CA ALA A 147 -10.52 11.63 -9.87
C ALA A 147 -10.31 10.94 -8.52
N PHE A 148 -9.83 9.69 -8.52
CA PHE A 148 -9.49 8.95 -7.30
C PHE A 148 -8.49 9.71 -6.44
N TYR A 149 -7.35 10.14 -7.00
CA TYR A 149 -6.35 10.89 -6.23
C TYR A 149 -6.87 12.25 -5.75
N LYS A 150 -7.73 12.95 -6.52
CA LYS A 150 -8.36 14.18 -6.05
C LYS A 150 -9.26 13.94 -4.84
N VAL A 151 -10.08 12.88 -4.91
CA VAL A 151 -10.94 12.47 -3.80
C VAL A 151 -10.09 12.09 -2.58
N MET A 152 -9.04 11.28 -2.78
CA MET A 152 -8.12 10.91 -1.69
C MET A 152 -7.43 12.14 -1.07
N ASP A 153 -6.92 13.07 -1.87
CA ASP A 153 -6.28 14.32 -1.37
C ASP A 153 -7.27 15.17 -0.52
N GLN A 154 -8.55 15.20 -0.91
CA GLN A 154 -9.57 15.94 -0.15
C GLN A 154 -10.01 15.21 1.13
N LEU A 155 -10.04 13.88 1.10
CA LEU A 155 -10.58 13.06 2.19
C LEU A 155 -9.52 12.59 3.18
N SER A 156 -8.26 12.43 2.77
CA SER A 156 -7.14 12.01 3.65
C SER A 156 -6.59 13.14 4.53
N GLY A 157 -7.17 14.33 4.46
CA GLY A 157 -6.83 15.46 5.32
C GLY A 157 -5.39 15.97 5.11
N LYS A 158 -4.51 15.78 6.10
CA LYS A 158 -3.13 16.29 6.05
C LYS A 158 -2.14 15.38 5.29
N VAL A 159 -2.50 14.13 5.00
CA VAL A 159 -1.63 13.15 4.35
C VAL A 159 -1.77 13.24 2.83
N LYS A 160 -0.76 13.79 2.17
CA LYS A 160 -0.71 13.86 0.70
C LYS A 160 -0.04 12.60 0.15
N ILE A 161 -0.83 11.74 -0.50
CA ILE A 161 -0.32 10.53 -1.17
C ILE A 161 0.26 10.94 -2.52
N PRO A 162 1.57 10.74 -2.78
CA PRO A 162 2.18 11.11 -4.05
C PRO A 162 1.53 10.35 -5.22
N ARG A 163 1.23 11.08 -6.31
CA ARG A 163 0.66 10.52 -7.53
C ARG A 163 1.74 9.83 -8.36
N ASP A 164 1.35 8.91 -9.19
CA ASP A 164 2.22 8.24 -10.18
C ASP A 164 3.41 7.49 -9.55
N THR A 165 3.30 7.08 -8.29
CA THR A 165 4.31 6.31 -7.58
C THR A 165 3.95 4.84 -7.50
N GLY A 166 4.98 3.99 -7.61
CA GLY A 166 4.95 2.57 -7.26
C GLY A 166 5.34 2.35 -5.80
N ASP A 167 5.69 1.10 -5.50
CA ASP A 167 6.24 0.72 -4.20
C ASP A 167 7.75 0.93 -4.14
N PHE A 168 8.44 1.04 -5.29
CA PHE A 168 9.88 1.20 -5.42
C PHE A 168 10.38 2.47 -4.72
N ARG A 169 11.09 2.26 -3.62
CA ARG A 169 11.64 3.32 -2.77
C ARG A 169 12.75 2.84 -1.87
N LEU A 170 13.56 3.78 -1.41
CA LEU A 170 14.48 3.65 -0.29
C LEU A 170 13.87 4.34 0.93
N MET A 171 14.01 3.72 2.09
CA MET A 171 13.62 4.28 3.39
C MET A 171 14.78 4.16 4.38
N SER A 172 15.10 5.23 5.11
CA SER A 172 16.06 5.19 6.22
C SER A 172 15.55 4.27 7.33
N ARG A 173 16.46 3.74 8.16
CA ARG A 173 16.10 2.88 9.29
C ARG A 173 15.03 3.49 10.17
N ARG A 174 15.15 4.78 10.55
CA ARG A 174 14.17 5.47 11.40
C ARG A 174 12.78 5.55 10.75
N SER A 175 12.70 5.70 9.43
CA SER A 175 11.42 5.73 8.74
C SER A 175 10.79 4.34 8.60
N VAL A 176 11.61 3.29 8.46
CA VAL A 176 11.14 1.89 8.52
C VAL A 176 10.66 1.53 9.91
N ASP A 177 11.39 1.91 10.97
CA ASP A 177 11.00 1.63 12.35
C ASP A 177 9.66 2.30 12.70
N ALA A 178 9.41 3.52 12.18
CA ALA A 178 8.12 4.17 12.32
C ALA A 178 7.01 3.44 11.54
N LEU A 179 7.30 2.98 10.31
CA LEU A 179 6.37 2.20 9.49
C LEU A 179 6.00 0.88 10.15
N LEU A 180 6.96 0.22 10.81
CA LEU A 180 6.75 -1.06 11.49
C LEU A 180 5.85 -0.96 12.72
N GLN A 181 5.64 0.24 13.28
CA GLN A 181 4.65 0.45 14.36
C GLN A 181 3.21 0.41 13.85
N LEU A 182 3.00 0.59 12.54
CA LEU A 182 1.67 0.57 11.92
C LEU A 182 1.32 -0.88 11.56
N ARG A 183 0.52 -1.55 12.40
CA ARG A 183 0.18 -2.99 12.26
C ARG A 183 -1.26 -3.22 11.79
N GLU A 184 -1.79 -2.29 11.00
CA GLU A 184 -3.12 -2.40 10.42
C GLU A 184 -3.24 -3.65 9.53
N HIS A 185 -4.39 -4.36 9.61
CA HIS A 185 -4.67 -5.52 8.77
C HIS A 185 -5.06 -5.12 7.35
N HIS A 186 -5.83 -4.04 7.22
CA HIS A 186 -6.19 -3.46 5.95
C HIS A 186 -5.12 -2.45 5.50
N ARG A 187 -4.00 -2.98 4.99
CA ARG A 187 -2.84 -2.17 4.62
C ARG A 187 -3.00 -1.57 3.23
N PHE A 188 -2.82 -0.28 3.12
CA PHE A 188 -2.60 0.42 1.86
C PHE A 188 -1.22 1.08 1.93
N MET A 189 -0.18 0.34 1.51
CA MET A 189 1.21 0.74 1.74
C MET A 189 1.54 2.13 1.23
N LYS A 190 0.98 2.55 0.07
CA LYS A 190 1.20 3.91 -0.46
C LYS A 190 0.73 5.00 0.50
N GLY A 191 -0.37 4.76 1.19
CA GLY A 191 -0.87 5.65 2.23
C GLY A 191 0.01 5.62 3.48
N LEU A 192 0.41 4.44 3.94
CA LEU A 192 1.27 4.26 5.11
C LEU A 192 2.63 4.92 4.92
N PHE A 193 3.26 4.77 3.75
CA PHE A 193 4.50 5.45 3.40
C PHE A 193 4.39 6.98 3.45
N ALA A 194 3.25 7.53 3.07
CA ALA A 194 3.00 8.97 3.16
C ALA A 194 2.66 9.39 4.61
N TRP A 195 2.02 8.52 5.37
CA TRP A 195 1.53 8.80 6.72
C TRP A 195 2.68 8.98 7.73
N VAL A 196 3.78 8.24 7.58
CA VAL A 196 4.96 8.38 8.47
C VAL A 196 5.61 9.77 8.42
N GLY A 197 5.43 10.54 7.34
CA GLY A 197 5.66 12.00 7.30
C GLY A 197 7.12 12.45 7.32
N PHE A 198 8.09 11.57 7.06
CA PHE A 198 9.52 11.92 7.01
C PHE A 198 9.89 12.71 5.74
N PRO A 199 11.00 13.49 5.75
CA PRO A 199 11.52 14.18 4.58
C PRO A 199 11.66 13.25 3.38
N SER A 200 11.01 13.60 2.27
CA SER A 200 10.94 12.73 1.11
C SER A 200 11.34 13.40 -0.20
N LYS A 201 11.95 12.63 -1.11
CA LYS A 201 12.39 13.05 -2.43
C LYS A 201 11.83 12.13 -3.51
N ALA A 202 11.29 12.70 -4.58
CA ALA A 202 10.86 11.96 -5.75
C ALA A 202 11.95 11.94 -6.83
N ILE A 203 12.27 10.77 -7.38
CA ILE A 203 13.13 10.61 -8.54
C ILE A 203 12.27 10.19 -9.72
N LYS A 204 12.24 11.01 -10.76
CA LYS A 204 11.47 10.74 -11.98
C LYS A 204 12.20 9.75 -12.87
N TYR A 205 11.48 8.71 -13.33
CA TYR A 205 12.02 7.71 -14.25
C TYR A 205 11.01 7.32 -15.32
N ARG A 206 11.48 6.68 -16.38
CA ARG A 206 10.64 6.00 -17.36
C ARG A 206 10.58 4.51 -17.01
N ARG A 207 9.39 3.98 -17.02
CA ARG A 207 9.16 2.56 -16.72
C ARG A 207 9.47 1.71 -17.93
N ASP A 208 10.24 0.65 -17.73
CA ASP A 208 10.52 -0.33 -18.79
C ASP A 208 9.28 -1.22 -19.06
N PRO A 209 9.13 -1.76 -20.29
CA PRO A 209 8.13 -2.78 -20.55
C PRO A 209 8.36 -4.01 -19.67
N ARG A 210 7.31 -4.72 -19.30
CA ARG A 210 7.45 -5.97 -18.53
C ARG A 210 8.33 -6.96 -19.24
N ALA A 211 9.27 -7.58 -18.51
CA ALA A 211 10.12 -8.64 -19.03
C ALA A 211 9.32 -9.93 -19.31
N ALA A 212 8.26 -10.23 -18.53
CA ALA A 212 7.33 -11.36 -18.71
C ALA A 212 6.02 -11.14 -17.96
N GLY A 213 4.93 -11.83 -18.36
CA GLY A 213 3.63 -11.86 -17.67
C GLY A 213 2.56 -10.93 -18.23
N GLU A 214 1.28 -11.28 -18.02
CA GLU A 214 0.12 -10.51 -18.45
C GLU A 214 -0.44 -9.60 -17.33
N THR A 215 -1.11 -8.49 -17.73
CA THR A 215 -1.75 -7.57 -16.79
C THR A 215 -3.01 -8.21 -16.19
N LYS A 216 -2.97 -8.65 -14.93
CA LYS A 216 -4.10 -9.30 -14.22
C LYS A 216 -5.11 -8.31 -13.62
N PHE A 217 -5.09 -7.01 -14.00
CA PHE A 217 -5.98 -5.99 -13.45
C PHE A 217 -7.31 -5.92 -14.20
N ASN A 218 -8.42 -6.24 -13.50
CA ASN A 218 -9.79 -6.05 -13.94
C ASN A 218 -10.38 -4.79 -13.26
N TYR A 219 -11.40 -4.14 -13.89
CA TYR A 219 -12.11 -2.96 -13.35
C TYR A 219 -12.67 -3.20 -11.93
N TRP A 220 -13.13 -4.40 -11.64
CA TRP A 220 -13.61 -4.79 -10.31
C TRP A 220 -12.51 -4.74 -9.24
N LYS A 221 -11.30 -5.17 -9.58
CA LYS A 221 -10.13 -5.07 -8.69
C LYS A 221 -9.72 -3.61 -8.44
N LEU A 222 -9.81 -2.75 -9.46
CA LEU A 222 -9.55 -1.32 -9.31
C LEU A 222 -10.60 -0.63 -8.42
N TRP A 223 -11.86 -1.00 -8.56
CA TRP A 223 -12.94 -0.51 -7.70
C TRP A 223 -12.73 -0.91 -6.23
N ASN A 224 -12.43 -2.19 -5.98
CA ASN A 224 -12.14 -2.66 -4.63
C ASN A 224 -10.91 -1.98 -4.02
N LEU A 225 -9.83 -1.78 -4.80
CA LEU A 225 -8.65 -1.03 -4.36
C LEU A 225 -8.99 0.43 -4.00
N ALA A 226 -9.88 1.06 -4.78
CA ALA A 226 -10.34 2.42 -4.51
C ALA A 226 -11.17 2.49 -3.23
N LEU A 227 -12.10 1.56 -3.04
CA LEU A 227 -12.88 1.45 -1.79
C LEU A 227 -11.97 1.20 -0.60
N GLU A 228 -11.01 0.29 -0.72
CA GLU A 228 -10.05 -0.03 0.32
C GLU A 228 -9.21 1.20 0.71
N GLY A 229 -8.69 1.94 -0.27
CA GLY A 229 -7.96 3.17 -0.02
C GLY A 229 -8.81 4.24 0.68
N ILE A 230 -10.05 4.46 0.23
CA ILE A 230 -10.95 5.45 0.84
C ILE A 230 -11.31 5.05 2.28
N THR A 231 -11.76 3.82 2.48
CA THR A 231 -12.25 3.37 3.80
C THR A 231 -11.15 3.15 4.83
N SER A 232 -9.90 2.92 4.39
CA SER A 232 -8.74 2.80 5.29
C SER A 232 -8.23 4.15 5.79
N PHE A 233 -8.35 5.23 5.00
CA PHE A 233 -7.75 6.53 5.35
C PHE A 233 -8.76 7.63 5.65
N THR A 234 -10.05 7.38 5.50
CA THR A 234 -11.05 8.42 5.74
C THR A 234 -12.38 7.87 6.26
N ILE A 235 -13.02 8.66 7.12
CA ILE A 235 -14.40 8.44 7.58
C ILE A 235 -15.41 9.27 6.78
N ALA A 236 -15.00 9.81 5.62
CA ALA A 236 -15.85 10.69 4.81
C ALA A 236 -17.17 10.04 4.36
N PRO A 237 -17.24 8.75 3.98
CA PRO A 237 -18.51 8.09 3.69
C PRO A 237 -19.48 8.11 4.87
N LEU A 238 -18.98 7.96 6.10
CA LEU A 238 -19.82 8.07 7.33
C LEU A 238 -20.28 9.51 7.55
N LYS A 239 -19.41 10.50 7.38
CA LYS A 239 -19.78 11.92 7.47
C LYS A 239 -20.81 12.30 6.43
N PHE A 240 -20.66 11.83 5.20
CA PHE A 240 -21.66 12.04 4.14
C PHE A 240 -23.02 11.46 4.54
N ALA A 241 -23.04 10.25 5.10
CA ALA A 241 -24.25 9.65 5.67
C ALA A 241 -24.92 10.55 6.69
N THR A 242 -24.12 11.10 7.64
CA THR A 242 -24.62 11.98 8.68
C THR A 242 -25.25 13.26 8.11
N TYR A 243 -24.56 13.93 7.16
CA TYR A 243 -25.09 15.16 6.56
C TYR A 243 -26.33 14.93 5.72
N LEU A 244 -26.35 13.84 4.93
CA LEU A 244 -27.54 13.49 4.14
C LEU A 244 -28.70 13.07 5.05
N GLY A 245 -28.44 12.32 6.11
CA GLY A 245 -29.44 11.96 7.12
C GLY A 245 -30.03 13.19 7.82
N LEU A 246 -29.20 14.16 8.21
CA LEU A 246 -29.65 15.41 8.81
C LEU A 246 -30.51 16.22 7.83
N LEU A 247 -30.09 16.32 6.57
CA LEU A 247 -30.83 17.04 5.54
C LEU A 247 -32.22 16.40 5.31
N THR A 248 -32.24 15.07 5.09
CA THR A 248 -33.51 14.34 4.84
C THR A 248 -34.45 14.41 6.05
N SER A 249 -33.91 14.28 7.28
CA SER A 249 -34.68 14.41 8.51
C SER A 249 -35.28 15.81 8.67
N SER A 250 -34.47 16.86 8.39
CA SER A 250 -34.95 18.25 8.45
C SER A 250 -36.06 18.53 7.44
N LEU A 251 -35.89 18.06 6.20
CA LEU A 251 -36.92 18.19 5.16
C LEU A 251 -38.20 17.42 5.52
N ALA A 252 -38.07 16.21 6.03
CA ALA A 252 -39.22 15.40 6.49
C ALA A 252 -39.95 16.08 7.66
N PHE A 253 -39.22 16.66 8.61
CA PHE A 253 -39.80 17.41 9.73
C PHE A 253 -40.57 18.64 9.27
N LEU A 254 -39.98 19.46 8.40
CA LEU A 254 -40.64 20.64 7.83
C LEU A 254 -41.87 20.27 7.00
N TYR A 255 -41.79 19.21 6.21
CA TYR A 255 -42.91 18.68 5.45
C TYR A 255 -44.03 18.16 6.38
N GLY A 256 -43.66 17.47 7.45
CA GLY A 256 -44.63 17.02 8.47
C GLY A 256 -45.36 18.18 9.13
N LEU A 257 -44.65 19.24 9.54
CA LEU A 257 -45.24 20.45 10.10
C LEU A 257 -46.22 21.13 9.11
N TRP A 258 -45.81 21.20 7.82
CA TRP A 258 -46.67 21.75 6.76
C TRP A 258 -47.96 20.95 6.58
N ILE A 259 -47.88 19.58 6.54
CA ILE A 259 -49.07 18.73 6.48
C ILE A 259 -49.98 18.94 7.69
N ILE A 260 -49.44 18.95 8.89
CA ILE A 260 -50.23 19.19 10.11
C ILE A 260 -50.96 20.54 10.03
N GLY A 261 -50.23 21.61 9.68
CA GLY A 261 -50.80 22.93 9.51
C GLY A 261 -51.91 22.98 8.46
N LYS A 262 -51.70 22.37 7.31
CA LYS A 262 -52.68 22.26 6.21
C LYS A 262 -53.94 21.50 6.68
N THR A 263 -53.74 20.36 7.35
CA THR A 263 -54.87 19.53 7.80
C THR A 263 -55.74 20.24 8.85
N LEU A 264 -55.11 21.01 9.75
CA LEU A 264 -55.84 21.79 10.77
C LEU A 264 -56.63 22.94 10.18
N ILE A 265 -56.19 23.56 9.09
CA ILE A 265 -56.82 24.72 8.48
C ILE A 265 -57.86 24.33 7.43
N GLN A 266 -57.55 23.31 6.55
CA GLN A 266 -58.32 22.97 5.37
C GLN A 266 -59.10 21.65 5.48
N GLY A 267 -58.95 20.90 6.57
CA GLY A 267 -59.52 19.55 6.71
C GLY A 267 -58.74 18.47 5.95
N GLN A 268 -59.24 17.22 5.97
CA GLN A 268 -58.58 16.08 5.33
C GLN A 268 -58.91 15.98 3.86
N ASP A 269 -57.91 16.22 3.00
CA ASP A 269 -57.88 15.71 1.62
C ASP A 269 -56.90 14.54 1.54
N VAL A 270 -57.37 13.33 1.38
CA VAL A 270 -56.49 12.17 1.26
C VAL A 270 -56.63 11.41 -0.04
N PRO A 271 -55.90 11.83 -1.06
CA PRO A 271 -55.29 10.90 -1.98
C PRO A 271 -53.78 10.95 -1.86
N GLY A 272 -53.15 10.01 -1.13
CA GLY A 272 -51.69 10.07 -0.87
C GLY A 272 -50.94 8.73 -0.95
N TYR A 273 -51.61 7.63 -1.37
CA TYR A 273 -50.96 6.31 -1.39
C TYR A 273 -49.70 6.25 -2.26
N PRO A 274 -49.66 6.78 -3.51
CA PRO A 274 -48.43 6.74 -4.31
C PRO A 274 -47.28 7.55 -3.71
N SER A 275 -47.53 8.73 -3.17
CA SER A 275 -46.51 9.58 -2.57
C SER A 275 -45.97 8.97 -1.26
N LEU A 276 -46.84 8.38 -0.44
CA LEU A 276 -46.41 7.66 0.76
C LEU A 276 -45.53 6.47 0.40
N MET A 277 -45.88 5.67 -0.59
CA MET A 277 -45.13 4.50 -1.04
C MET A 277 -43.76 4.90 -1.58
N VAL A 278 -43.68 5.92 -2.45
CA VAL A 278 -42.40 6.42 -2.98
C VAL A 278 -41.49 6.93 -1.86
N THR A 279 -42.07 7.68 -0.89
CA THR A 279 -41.30 8.21 0.23
C THR A 279 -40.76 7.08 1.14
N MET A 280 -41.60 6.07 1.42
CA MET A 280 -41.16 4.90 2.22
C MET A 280 -40.03 4.11 1.51
N LEU A 281 -40.18 3.84 0.22
CA LEU A 281 -39.18 3.13 -0.57
C LEU A 281 -37.87 3.93 -0.65
N PHE A 282 -37.94 5.24 -0.83
CA PHE A 282 -36.78 6.11 -0.86
C PHE A 282 -36.04 6.15 0.47
N LEU A 283 -36.77 6.38 1.57
CA LEU A 283 -36.18 6.40 2.93
C LEU A 283 -35.63 5.03 3.31
N GLY A 284 -36.37 3.94 3.03
CA GLY A 284 -35.92 2.58 3.26
C GLY A 284 -34.65 2.24 2.45
N GLY A 285 -34.61 2.64 1.19
CA GLY A 285 -33.41 2.46 0.35
C GLY A 285 -32.19 3.21 0.88
N ILE A 286 -32.35 4.47 1.28
CA ILE A 286 -31.29 5.27 1.91
C ILE A 286 -30.79 4.60 3.22
N GLN A 287 -31.72 4.15 4.07
CA GLN A 287 -31.38 3.47 5.32
C GLN A 287 -30.56 2.21 5.07
N LEU A 288 -30.96 1.35 4.15
CA LEU A 288 -30.25 0.13 3.79
C LEU A 288 -28.85 0.44 3.23
N PHE A 289 -28.73 1.48 2.40
CA PHE A 289 -27.43 1.92 1.87
C PHE A 289 -26.46 2.32 3.01
N PHE A 290 -26.92 3.12 3.95
CA PHE A 290 -26.06 3.56 5.07
C PHE A 290 -25.76 2.45 6.08
N ILE A 291 -26.69 1.51 6.30
CA ILE A 291 -26.41 0.29 7.06
C ILE A 291 -25.30 -0.51 6.38
N GLY A 292 -25.30 -0.62 5.05
CA GLY A 292 -24.22 -1.23 4.30
C GLY A 292 -22.86 -0.53 4.51
N VAL A 293 -22.83 0.81 4.46
CA VAL A 293 -21.62 1.59 4.73
C VAL A 293 -21.13 1.36 6.17
N LEU A 294 -22.03 1.39 7.15
CA LEU A 294 -21.68 1.10 8.56
C LEU A 294 -21.13 -0.33 8.71
N GLY A 295 -21.76 -1.29 8.02
CA GLY A 295 -21.30 -2.69 8.02
C GLY A 295 -19.87 -2.85 7.50
N GLU A 296 -19.47 -2.11 6.47
CA GLU A 296 -18.09 -2.12 5.95
C GLU A 296 -17.08 -1.65 7.01
N TYR A 297 -17.36 -0.51 7.69
CA TYR A 297 -16.48 -0.02 8.75
C TYR A 297 -16.46 -0.94 9.98
N LEU A 298 -17.62 -1.49 10.36
CA LEU A 298 -17.70 -2.45 11.46
C LEU A 298 -16.92 -3.73 11.15
N GLY A 299 -16.98 -4.21 9.91
CA GLY A 299 -16.19 -5.36 9.44
C GLY A 299 -14.68 -5.11 9.57
N ARG A 300 -14.21 -3.91 9.25
CA ARG A 300 -12.81 -3.51 9.41
C ARG A 300 -12.40 -3.45 10.88
N ILE A 301 -13.21 -2.79 11.73
CA ILE A 301 -12.98 -2.76 13.18
C ILE A 301 -12.92 -4.17 13.75
N PHE A 302 -13.80 -5.08 13.31
CA PHE A 302 -13.80 -6.48 13.74
C PHE A 302 -12.52 -7.22 13.31
N GLY A 303 -11.98 -6.92 12.10
CA GLY A 303 -10.69 -7.42 11.65
C GLY A 303 -9.55 -6.98 12.55
N GLU A 304 -9.47 -5.68 12.85
CA GLU A 304 -8.45 -5.10 13.73
C GLU A 304 -8.57 -5.59 15.17
N ALA A 305 -9.79 -5.69 15.70
CA ALA A 305 -10.06 -6.14 17.08
C ALA A 305 -9.61 -7.59 17.35
N LYS A 306 -9.51 -8.42 16.32
CA LYS A 306 -9.01 -9.81 16.47
C LYS A 306 -7.52 -9.89 16.74
N GLN A 307 -6.73 -8.86 16.42
CA GLN A 307 -5.27 -8.78 16.60
C GLN A 307 -4.53 -10.04 16.09
N ARG A 308 -4.98 -10.63 14.99
CA ARG A 308 -4.32 -11.79 14.39
C ARG A 308 -2.95 -11.36 13.84
N PRO A 309 -1.91 -12.22 13.89
CA PRO A 309 -0.66 -11.92 13.19
C PRO A 309 -0.91 -11.64 11.70
N LEU A 310 -0.21 -10.64 11.15
CA LEU A 310 -0.35 -10.25 9.74
C LEU A 310 0.02 -11.40 8.80
N TYR A 311 1.01 -12.20 9.17
CA TYR A 311 1.50 -13.35 8.41
C TYR A 311 2.06 -14.42 9.33
N PHE A 312 2.32 -15.60 8.78
CA PHE A 312 3.09 -16.67 9.39
C PHE A 312 4.23 -17.07 8.46
N ILE A 313 5.39 -17.34 9.05
CA ILE A 313 6.57 -17.81 8.33
C ILE A 313 6.57 -19.32 8.32
N GLN A 314 6.77 -19.92 7.14
CA GLN A 314 7.03 -21.34 6.97
C GLN A 314 8.53 -21.66 7.03
N GLY A 315 9.37 -20.79 6.53
CA GLY A 315 10.82 -20.93 6.53
C GLY A 315 11.54 -19.58 6.42
N HIS A 316 12.71 -19.47 7.02
CA HIS A 316 13.54 -18.27 6.96
C HIS A 316 15.02 -18.68 6.86
N THR A 317 15.71 -18.11 5.87
CA THR A 317 17.16 -18.23 5.70
C THR A 317 17.75 -16.83 5.76
N PRO A 318 18.50 -16.46 6.83
CA PRO A 318 19.09 -15.14 6.96
C PRO A 318 20.26 -14.96 5.99
N SER A 319 20.55 -13.69 5.60
CA SER A 319 21.76 -13.37 4.86
C SER A 319 23.02 -13.46 5.75
N GLY A 320 24.15 -13.85 5.17
CA GLY A 320 25.47 -13.77 5.85
C GLY A 320 25.97 -12.34 6.02
N SER A 321 25.34 -11.36 5.35
CA SER A 321 25.71 -9.94 5.42
C SER A 321 25.13 -9.22 6.64
N GLY A 322 24.18 -9.84 7.35
CA GLY A 322 23.52 -9.26 8.52
C GLY A 322 24.48 -8.95 9.67
N ARG A 323 24.12 -8.00 10.54
CA ARG A 323 24.82 -7.83 11.82
C ARG A 323 24.63 -9.12 12.62
N PRO A 324 25.69 -9.66 13.28
CA PRO A 324 25.50 -10.76 14.22
C PRO A 324 24.46 -10.33 15.28
N GLU A 325 23.59 -11.24 15.65
CA GLU A 325 22.67 -11.02 16.78
C GLU A 325 23.51 -10.81 18.03
N VAL A 326 23.32 -9.66 18.71
CA VAL A 326 23.96 -9.35 20.01
C VAL A 326 23.13 -9.99 21.10
#